data_f5e90f97bb299f89b9ff68a1e1f23fd0
#
_entry.id   f5e90f97bb299f89b9ff68a1e1f23fd0
#
_cell.length_a   1.000
_cell.length_b   1.000
_cell.length_c   1.000
_cell.angle_alpha   90.00
_cell.angle_beta   90.00
_cell.angle_gamma   90.00
#
_symmetry.space_group_name_H-M   'P 1'
#
loop_
_entity.id
_entity.type
_entity.pdbx_description
1 polymer ?
#
loop_
_entity_poly.entity_id
_entity_poly.type
_entity_poly.pdbx_seq_one_letter_code
_entity_poly.pdbx_strand_id
1 'polypeptide(L)'
;MADATDSKDPPSLDKQRHIKYWERCHSTFLPSPYTAYDSTRLTFACFTISALDLLSVPLTPADRAAIRRWVLSLQHPDGGFCGSSTHSYVGQDARKGTANLAASFFALILLGLAADGEDEERAAFAGVDRAKLLRWIRTLQRKDGSFGQNVWGGEIVGGRDMRHSYLASCIRWMLRGDVQEGDEAWVEDVDVDEMVAHVRRGQTYDGGVAESSQHESHAGYAYCAIGALSLLDRPQDSALSPQTQNALKEGVPNREGLFQFLASRQFRYLAEEEEEDEVEENFIESKIGELELGHVGFNGRWNKKADTCYCWWVGGTLEMLGNSSVINAPPSRRYILDITQHRIGGFSKAVGGPPDMYHSYLGLAALATMGDSDLKELDVGLCCSKETTRKIERARAGLLDSIRGERKGWEGDGFW
;
A
#
# COMPACT_ATOMS: atom_id res chain seq x y z
N MET A 1 8.33 52.19 -4.29
CA MET A 1 7.33 51.18 -4.65
C MET A 1 8.02 50.22 -5.58
N ALA A 2 8.55 49.15 -5.06
CA ALA A 2 9.22 48.11 -5.85
C ALA A 2 8.17 47.05 -6.15
N ASP A 3 8.03 46.80 -7.45
CA ASP A 3 7.17 45.77 -8.03
C ASP A 3 7.68 44.39 -7.54
N ALA A 4 6.96 43.78 -6.63
CA ALA A 4 7.16 42.40 -6.25
C ALA A 4 6.50 41.53 -7.33
N THR A 5 7.23 41.23 -8.39
CA THR A 5 6.88 40.15 -9.29
C THR A 5 6.99 38.85 -8.50
N ASP A 6 5.85 38.31 -8.09
CA ASP A 6 5.68 37.05 -7.39
C ASP A 6 6.02 35.89 -8.37
N SER A 7 7.30 35.67 -8.61
CA SER A 7 7.77 34.46 -9.29
C SER A 7 7.80 33.33 -8.26
N LYS A 8 6.62 32.80 -7.91
CA LYS A 8 6.55 31.56 -7.13
C LYS A 8 7.02 30.41 -8.02
N ASP A 9 8.23 29.95 -7.77
CA ASP A 9 8.65 28.63 -8.25
C ASP A 9 7.59 27.60 -7.86
N PRO A 10 7.31 26.63 -8.72
CA PRO A 10 6.33 25.61 -8.39
C PRO A 10 6.70 24.92 -7.06
N PRO A 11 5.74 24.64 -6.18
CA PRO A 11 6.01 24.06 -4.87
C PRO A 11 6.78 22.75 -5.00
N SER A 12 7.84 22.60 -4.22
CA SER A 12 8.73 21.45 -4.22
C SER A 12 8.65 20.67 -2.92
N LEU A 13 8.94 19.38 -3.00
CA LEU A 13 9.07 18.53 -1.84
C LEU A 13 10.29 18.98 -1.01
N ASP A 14 10.08 19.33 0.26
CA ASP A 14 11.21 19.58 1.18
C ASP A 14 11.80 18.23 1.64
N LYS A 15 12.51 17.59 0.70
CA LYS A 15 13.08 16.25 0.85
C LYS A 15 13.84 16.09 2.15
N GLN A 16 14.66 17.09 2.53
CA GLN A 16 15.49 17.02 3.74
C GLN A 16 14.67 17.03 5.04
N ARG A 17 13.56 17.78 5.08
CA ARG A 17 12.65 17.73 6.23
C ARG A 17 11.92 16.41 6.32
N HIS A 18 11.50 15.85 5.18
CA HIS A 18 10.88 14.52 5.16
C HIS A 18 11.85 13.42 5.60
N ILE A 19 13.11 13.45 5.17
CA ILE A 19 14.15 12.53 5.65
C ILE A 19 14.27 12.63 7.17
N LYS A 20 14.46 13.84 7.72
CA LYS A 20 14.57 14.06 9.18
C LYS A 20 13.32 13.57 9.95
N TYR A 21 12.13 13.74 9.38
CA TYR A 21 10.90 13.24 9.99
C TYR A 21 10.92 11.71 10.11
N TRP A 22 11.27 11.02 9.02
CA TRP A 22 11.27 9.56 8.98
C TRP A 22 12.45 8.93 9.75
N GLU A 23 13.63 9.55 9.73
CA GLU A 23 14.75 9.16 10.59
C GLU A 23 14.39 9.25 12.08
N ARG A 24 13.65 10.28 12.47
CA ARG A 24 13.13 10.39 13.85
C ARG A 24 12.13 9.26 14.14
N CYS A 25 11.21 8.97 13.26
CA CYS A 25 10.28 7.84 13.43
C CYS A 25 11.03 6.50 13.55
N HIS A 26 12.15 6.34 12.85
CA HIS A 26 12.97 5.13 12.88
C HIS A 26 13.80 5.02 14.18
N SER A 27 14.40 6.11 14.63
CA SER A 27 15.41 6.11 15.71
C SER A 27 14.89 6.43 17.10
N THR A 28 13.64 6.90 17.24
CA THR A 28 13.09 7.33 18.54
C THR A 28 11.78 6.63 18.87
N PHE A 29 11.33 6.73 20.13
CA PHE A 29 10.00 6.26 20.51
C PHE A 29 8.92 7.07 19.80
N LEU A 30 7.91 6.36 19.29
CA LEU A 30 6.76 7.01 18.69
C LEU A 30 5.96 7.80 19.73
N PRO A 31 5.33 8.93 19.35
CA PRO A 31 4.46 9.71 20.22
C PRO A 31 3.36 8.90 20.90
N SER A 32 2.92 9.32 22.08
CA SER A 32 1.91 8.63 22.90
C SER A 32 0.64 8.19 22.16
N PRO A 33 0.09 8.93 21.18
CA PRO A 33 -1.08 8.46 20.43
C PRO A 33 -0.88 7.11 19.72
N TYR A 34 0.37 6.73 19.39
CA TYR A 34 0.67 5.45 18.73
C TYR A 34 0.68 4.25 19.70
N THR A 35 0.67 4.46 21.00
CA THR A 35 0.66 3.35 21.98
C THR A 35 -0.62 2.51 21.91
N ALA A 36 -1.76 3.13 21.54
CA ALA A 36 -3.02 2.44 21.32
C ALA A 36 -3.00 1.49 20.10
N TYR A 37 -2.00 1.63 19.24
CA TYR A 37 -1.84 0.86 18.00
C TYR A 37 -0.68 -0.13 18.06
N ASP A 38 -0.35 -0.63 19.24
CA ASP A 38 0.78 -1.52 19.45
C ASP A 38 0.72 -2.80 18.59
N SER A 39 -0.48 -3.35 18.36
CA SER A 39 -0.70 -4.49 17.46
C SER A 39 -0.37 -4.23 15.99
N THR A 40 -0.09 -2.99 15.58
CA THR A 40 0.19 -2.58 14.19
C THR A 40 1.62 -2.07 13.98
N ARG A 41 2.56 -2.45 14.85
CA ARG A 41 3.96 -1.98 14.76
C ARG A 41 4.64 -2.38 13.46
N LEU A 42 4.35 -3.56 12.91
CA LEU A 42 4.84 -3.95 11.58
C LEU A 42 4.39 -2.97 10.49
N THR A 43 3.16 -2.49 10.56
CA THR A 43 2.64 -1.48 9.62
C THR A 43 3.44 -0.18 9.72
N PHE A 44 3.67 0.32 10.93
CA PHE A 44 4.42 1.56 11.12
C PHE A 44 5.89 1.42 10.71
N ALA A 45 6.51 0.28 11.01
CA ALA A 45 7.85 -0.02 10.55
C ALA A 45 7.92 -0.03 9.02
N CYS A 46 6.96 -0.68 8.36
CA CYS A 46 6.89 -0.72 6.91
C CYS A 46 6.75 0.68 6.31
N PHE A 47 5.84 1.53 6.83
CA PHE A 47 5.71 2.91 6.36
C PHE A 47 7.00 3.71 6.54
N THR A 48 7.66 3.56 7.69
CA THR A 48 8.92 4.25 7.97
C THR A 48 10.02 3.84 6.99
N ILE A 49 10.24 2.56 6.82
CA ILE A 49 11.33 2.05 5.98
C ILE A 49 11.02 2.26 4.49
N SER A 50 9.76 2.07 4.07
CA SER A 50 9.34 2.36 2.69
C SER A 50 9.47 3.84 2.34
N ALA A 51 9.18 4.74 3.28
CA ALA A 51 9.36 6.18 3.07
C ALA A 51 10.83 6.56 2.93
N LEU A 52 11.72 6.01 3.78
CA LEU A 52 13.16 6.20 3.65
C LEU A 52 13.68 5.66 2.33
N ASP A 53 13.18 4.49 1.89
CA ASP A 53 13.52 3.93 0.58
C ASP A 53 13.07 4.83 -0.58
N LEU A 54 11.82 5.32 -0.58
CA LEU A 54 11.32 6.28 -1.58
C LEU A 54 12.15 7.57 -1.63
N LEU A 55 12.63 8.05 -0.48
CA LEU A 55 13.49 9.22 -0.35
C LEU A 55 14.97 8.92 -0.67
N SER A 56 15.30 7.69 -1.07
CA SER A 56 16.65 7.23 -1.40
C SER A 56 17.64 7.27 -0.21
N VAL A 57 17.15 7.03 1.00
CA VAL A 57 17.97 6.91 2.22
C VAL A 57 18.30 5.44 2.47
N PRO A 58 19.58 5.02 2.34
CA PRO A 58 19.95 3.63 2.52
C PRO A 58 19.91 3.21 4.00
N LEU A 59 19.48 1.97 4.26
CA LEU A 59 19.60 1.37 5.59
C LEU A 59 21.05 0.93 5.85
N THR A 60 21.50 1.08 7.09
CA THR A 60 22.79 0.49 7.50
C THR A 60 22.71 -1.04 7.53
N PRO A 61 23.84 -1.77 7.36
CA PRO A 61 23.84 -3.22 7.52
C PRO A 61 23.29 -3.68 8.89
N ALA A 62 23.57 -2.93 9.95
CA ALA A 62 23.06 -3.21 11.30
C ALA A 62 21.54 -3.09 11.39
N ASP A 63 20.96 -2.05 10.77
CA ASP A 63 19.50 -1.85 10.72
C ASP A 63 18.84 -2.95 9.90
N ARG A 64 19.41 -3.31 8.72
CA ARG A 64 18.90 -4.42 7.89
C ARG A 64 18.84 -5.72 8.68
N ALA A 65 19.93 -6.07 9.35
CA ALA A 65 20.00 -7.29 10.18
C ALA A 65 19.02 -7.24 11.36
N ALA A 66 18.86 -6.09 12.01
CA ALA A 66 17.92 -5.91 13.10
C ALA A 66 16.46 -6.04 12.66
N ILE A 67 16.09 -5.39 11.56
CA ILE A 67 14.74 -5.46 10.96
C ILE A 67 14.42 -6.92 10.60
N ARG A 68 15.34 -7.61 9.91
CA ARG A 68 15.14 -9.00 9.53
C ARG A 68 14.91 -9.91 10.74
N ARG A 69 15.79 -9.85 11.76
CA ARG A 69 15.65 -10.66 12.99
C ARG A 69 14.31 -10.38 13.68
N TRP A 70 13.96 -9.11 13.81
CA TRP A 70 12.70 -8.72 14.44
C TRP A 70 11.49 -9.24 13.67
N VAL A 71 11.42 -9.02 12.36
CA VAL A 71 10.32 -9.50 11.52
C VAL A 71 10.16 -11.01 11.61
N LEU A 72 11.24 -11.79 11.45
CA LEU A 72 11.19 -13.24 11.52
C LEU A 72 10.78 -13.75 12.92
N SER A 73 11.11 -13.02 14.00
CA SER A 73 10.66 -13.37 15.36
C SER A 73 9.15 -13.24 15.58
N LEU A 74 8.45 -12.54 14.67
CA LEU A 74 7.01 -12.36 14.75
C LEU A 74 6.20 -13.42 13.96
N GLN A 75 6.89 -14.37 13.32
CA GLN A 75 6.23 -15.43 12.55
C GLN A 75 5.44 -16.36 13.46
N HIS A 76 4.17 -16.57 13.16
CA HIS A 76 3.31 -17.44 13.93
C HIS A 76 3.48 -18.91 13.52
N PRO A 77 3.46 -19.87 14.47
CA PRO A 77 3.69 -21.29 14.17
C PRO A 77 2.71 -21.92 13.17
N ASP A 78 1.47 -21.42 13.12
CA ASP A 78 0.43 -21.93 12.21
C ASP A 78 0.39 -21.18 10.87
N GLY A 79 1.24 -20.18 10.69
CA GLY A 79 1.37 -19.33 9.50
C GLY A 79 0.97 -17.87 9.76
N GLY A 80 1.47 -16.98 8.89
CA GLY A 80 1.30 -15.55 9.05
C GLY A 80 2.25 -14.93 10.07
N PHE A 81 2.09 -13.63 10.32
CA PHE A 81 2.91 -12.85 11.24
C PHE A 81 2.04 -12.10 12.24
N CYS A 82 2.50 -12.03 13.49
CA CYS A 82 1.92 -11.17 14.51
C CYS A 82 2.31 -9.72 14.26
N GLY A 83 1.47 -8.75 14.66
CA GLY A 83 1.68 -7.34 14.34
C GLY A 83 2.76 -6.65 15.21
N SER A 84 3.13 -7.26 16.33
CA SER A 84 4.17 -6.76 17.22
C SER A 84 4.67 -7.84 18.19
N SER A 85 5.77 -7.55 18.90
CA SER A 85 6.33 -8.45 19.90
C SER A 85 5.42 -8.66 21.12
N THR A 86 4.48 -7.76 21.38
CA THR A 86 3.48 -7.91 22.46
C THR A 86 2.33 -8.83 22.09
N HIS A 87 2.18 -9.17 20.80
CA HIS A 87 1.17 -10.09 20.26
C HIS A 87 1.79 -11.41 19.78
N SER A 88 3.09 -11.59 19.99
CA SER A 88 3.85 -12.80 19.67
C SER A 88 4.31 -13.45 20.96
N TYR A 89 4.20 -14.76 21.04
CA TYR A 89 4.65 -15.55 22.19
C TYR A 89 5.71 -16.56 21.72
N VAL A 90 6.50 -17.06 22.66
CA VAL A 90 7.58 -18.01 22.38
C VAL A 90 7.37 -19.36 23.08
N GLY A 91 8.06 -20.40 22.60
CA GLY A 91 8.00 -21.72 23.21
C GLY A 91 6.62 -22.37 23.14
N GLN A 92 6.16 -22.95 24.24
CA GLN A 92 4.88 -23.65 24.31
C GLN A 92 3.66 -22.75 24.11
N ASP A 93 3.82 -21.47 24.37
CA ASP A 93 2.76 -20.45 24.22
C ASP A 93 2.72 -19.79 22.84
N ALA A 94 3.62 -20.14 21.94
CA ALA A 94 3.74 -19.49 20.63
C ALA A 94 2.41 -19.44 19.83
N ARG A 95 1.56 -20.45 19.97
CA ARG A 95 0.23 -20.50 19.34
C ARG A 95 -0.83 -19.60 19.97
N LYS A 96 -0.54 -18.98 21.12
CA LYS A 96 -1.43 -17.97 21.73
C LYS A 96 -1.28 -16.60 21.07
N GLY A 97 -0.26 -16.42 20.22
CA GLY A 97 -0.10 -15.22 19.40
C GLY A 97 -1.24 -15.07 18.40
N THR A 98 -1.35 -13.88 17.84
CA THR A 98 -2.37 -13.59 16.83
C THR A 98 -1.74 -13.07 15.57
N ALA A 99 -1.57 -13.96 14.58
CA ALA A 99 -1.20 -13.55 13.23
C ALA A 99 -2.37 -12.82 12.57
N ASN A 100 -2.06 -11.77 11.81
CA ASN A 100 -3.07 -11.06 11.03
C ASN A 100 -2.59 -10.77 9.61
N LEU A 101 -3.55 -10.59 8.71
CA LEU A 101 -3.29 -10.49 7.27
C LEU A 101 -2.44 -9.26 6.92
N ALA A 102 -2.71 -8.12 7.56
CA ALA A 102 -1.95 -6.89 7.32
C ALA A 102 -0.50 -7.03 7.80
N ALA A 103 -0.29 -7.56 9.01
CA ALA A 103 1.06 -7.80 9.52
C ALA A 103 1.86 -8.74 8.62
N SER A 104 1.22 -9.78 8.09
CA SER A 104 1.87 -10.74 7.17
C SER A 104 2.30 -10.09 5.86
N PHE A 105 1.48 -9.22 5.28
CA PHE A 105 1.85 -8.43 4.11
C PHE A 105 3.04 -7.50 4.41
N PHE A 106 2.94 -6.69 5.45
CA PHE A 106 3.99 -5.73 5.81
C PHE A 106 5.30 -6.41 6.22
N ALA A 107 5.24 -7.61 6.82
CA ALA A 107 6.43 -8.41 7.11
C ALA A 107 7.20 -8.77 5.84
N LEU A 108 6.52 -9.23 4.79
CA LEU A 108 7.16 -9.60 3.52
C LEU A 108 7.75 -8.37 2.81
N ILE A 109 7.07 -7.23 2.80
CA ILE A 109 7.62 -5.98 2.26
C ILE A 109 8.87 -5.56 3.03
N LEU A 110 8.85 -5.59 4.37
CA LEU A 110 10.01 -5.26 5.21
C LEU A 110 11.20 -6.18 4.98
N LEU A 111 10.98 -7.48 4.77
CA LEU A 111 12.05 -8.41 4.44
C LEU A 111 12.69 -8.07 3.10
N GLY A 112 11.91 -7.66 2.10
CA GLY A 112 12.42 -7.17 0.82
C GLY A 112 13.22 -5.87 0.97
N LEU A 113 12.70 -4.91 1.74
CA LEU A 113 13.37 -3.63 2.03
C LEU A 113 14.68 -3.81 2.79
N ALA A 114 14.75 -4.80 3.68
CA ALA A 114 15.93 -5.07 4.51
C ALA A 114 17.03 -5.85 3.78
N ALA A 115 16.89 -6.14 2.49
CA ALA A 115 17.90 -6.83 1.68
C ALA A 115 18.61 -5.83 0.76
N ASP A 116 19.92 -6.05 0.54
CA ASP A 116 20.76 -5.21 -0.30
C ASP A 116 21.86 -6.05 -0.98
N GLY A 117 21.90 -6.00 -2.31
CA GLY A 117 22.74 -6.85 -3.12
C GLY A 117 22.10 -8.21 -3.43
N GLU A 118 22.59 -8.84 -4.51
CA GLU A 118 21.92 -9.99 -5.14
C GLU A 118 21.74 -11.18 -4.18
N ASP A 119 22.74 -11.50 -3.40
CA ASP A 119 22.69 -12.66 -2.48
C ASP A 119 21.70 -12.42 -1.32
N GLU A 120 21.74 -11.23 -0.68
CA GLU A 120 20.80 -10.86 0.37
C GLU A 120 19.36 -10.81 -0.16
N GLU A 121 19.17 -10.26 -1.37
CA GLU A 121 17.86 -10.15 -2.00
C GLU A 121 17.26 -11.53 -2.29
N ARG A 122 18.06 -12.46 -2.83
CA ARG A 122 17.62 -13.85 -3.03
C ARG A 122 17.32 -14.57 -1.72
N ALA A 123 18.03 -14.23 -0.64
CA ALA A 123 17.83 -14.79 0.69
C ALA A 123 16.78 -14.04 1.54
N ALA A 124 16.17 -12.95 1.03
CA ALA A 124 15.31 -12.11 1.85
C ALA A 124 14.13 -12.87 2.48
N PHE A 125 13.58 -13.87 1.81
CA PHE A 125 12.53 -14.73 2.35
C PHE A 125 13.02 -16.03 3.00
N ALA A 126 14.35 -16.25 3.13
CA ALA A 126 14.86 -17.37 3.90
C ALA A 126 14.39 -17.27 5.37
N GLY A 127 13.88 -18.36 5.93
CA GLY A 127 13.26 -18.38 7.25
C GLY A 127 11.75 -18.11 7.27
N VAL A 128 11.15 -17.68 6.15
CA VAL A 128 9.69 -17.61 6.03
C VAL A 128 9.14 -19.01 5.75
N ASP A 129 8.22 -19.49 6.60
CA ASP A 129 7.50 -20.74 6.36
C ASP A 129 6.40 -20.50 5.29
N ARG A 130 6.85 -20.52 4.04
CA ARG A 130 6.00 -20.24 2.86
C ARG A 130 4.77 -21.14 2.82
N ALA A 131 4.96 -22.43 3.06
CA ALA A 131 3.87 -23.39 2.93
C ALA A 131 2.79 -23.16 3.99
N LYS A 132 3.20 -22.91 5.25
CA LYS A 132 2.23 -22.59 6.31
C LYS A 132 1.54 -21.26 6.04
N LEU A 133 2.27 -20.25 5.58
CA LEU A 133 1.68 -18.94 5.33
C LEU A 133 0.65 -19.02 4.18
N LEU A 134 0.95 -19.71 3.09
CA LEU A 134 -0.01 -19.90 1.98
C LEU A 134 -1.24 -20.71 2.42
N ARG A 135 -1.06 -21.78 3.23
CA ARG A 135 -2.21 -22.52 3.79
C ARG A 135 -3.02 -21.64 4.75
N TRP A 136 -2.36 -20.83 5.56
CA TRP A 136 -3.01 -19.95 6.51
C TRP A 136 -3.88 -18.89 5.79
N ILE A 137 -3.40 -18.22 4.74
CA ILE A 137 -4.25 -17.27 3.99
C ILE A 137 -5.47 -17.96 3.39
N ARG A 138 -5.35 -19.22 2.95
CA ARG A 138 -6.48 -20.00 2.46
C ARG A 138 -7.51 -20.25 3.56
N THR A 139 -7.10 -20.48 4.81
CA THR A 139 -8.04 -20.64 5.94
C THR A 139 -8.80 -19.37 6.28
N LEU A 140 -8.33 -18.19 5.83
CA LEU A 140 -9.01 -16.91 6.01
C LEU A 140 -10.09 -16.65 4.96
N GLN A 141 -10.15 -17.45 3.89
CA GLN A 141 -11.14 -17.28 2.84
C GLN A 141 -12.49 -17.90 3.24
N ARG A 142 -13.54 -17.12 3.11
CA ARG A 142 -14.92 -17.58 3.31
C ARG A 142 -15.51 -18.11 2.02
N LYS A 143 -16.62 -18.84 2.13
CA LYS A 143 -17.35 -19.40 0.98
C LYS A 143 -17.86 -18.36 -0.01
N ASP A 144 -18.01 -17.11 0.41
CA ASP A 144 -18.39 -16.00 -0.47
C ASP A 144 -17.18 -15.30 -1.13
N GLY A 145 -15.99 -15.89 -1.04
CA GLY A 145 -14.76 -15.37 -1.60
C GLY A 145 -14.10 -14.26 -0.79
N SER A 146 -14.76 -13.69 0.23
CA SER A 146 -14.18 -12.70 1.11
C SER A 146 -13.14 -13.30 2.04
N PHE A 147 -12.21 -12.46 2.52
CA PHE A 147 -11.22 -12.86 3.52
C PHE A 147 -11.49 -12.23 4.87
N GLY A 148 -11.12 -12.93 5.94
CA GLY A 148 -11.05 -12.35 7.26
C GLY A 148 -9.67 -11.78 7.56
N GLN A 149 -9.57 -11.12 8.70
CA GLN A 149 -8.31 -10.53 9.18
C GLN A 149 -7.40 -11.59 9.82
N ASN A 150 -7.98 -12.48 10.60
CA ASN A 150 -7.31 -13.55 11.36
C ASN A 150 -8.28 -14.70 11.66
N VAL A 151 -7.76 -15.76 12.30
CA VAL A 151 -8.56 -16.85 12.87
C VAL A 151 -8.46 -16.76 14.39
N TRP A 152 -9.59 -16.85 15.08
CA TRP A 152 -9.67 -16.88 16.52
C TRP A 152 -10.66 -17.96 16.98
N GLY A 153 -10.21 -18.86 17.85
CA GLY A 153 -11.07 -19.97 18.30
C GLY A 153 -11.56 -20.89 17.18
N GLY A 154 -10.85 -20.99 16.07
CA GLY A 154 -11.27 -21.76 14.88
C GLY A 154 -12.20 -21.01 13.92
N GLU A 155 -12.64 -19.80 14.27
CA GLU A 155 -13.51 -18.98 13.44
C GLU A 155 -12.76 -17.86 12.70
N ILE A 156 -13.19 -17.55 11.49
CA ILE A 156 -12.65 -16.44 10.68
C ILE A 156 -13.22 -15.13 11.23
N VAL A 157 -12.33 -14.26 11.74
CA VAL A 157 -12.66 -12.98 12.36
C VAL A 157 -12.31 -11.81 11.44
N GLY A 158 -12.99 -10.69 11.63
CA GLY A 158 -12.87 -9.46 10.83
C GLY A 158 -13.98 -9.32 9.81
N GLY A 159 -14.07 -8.13 9.22
CA GLY A 159 -15.03 -7.79 8.17
C GLY A 159 -14.81 -8.58 6.87
N ARG A 160 -15.64 -8.29 5.88
CA ARG A 160 -15.55 -8.87 4.53
C ARG A 160 -15.03 -7.85 3.53
N ASP A 161 -14.26 -6.89 4.00
CA ASP A 161 -13.88 -5.74 3.20
C ASP A 161 -12.74 -6.04 2.21
N MET A 162 -12.68 -5.22 1.17
CA MET A 162 -11.74 -5.36 0.05
C MET A 162 -10.28 -5.28 0.47
N ARG A 163 -9.95 -4.67 1.62
CA ARG A 163 -8.57 -4.63 2.13
C ARG A 163 -8.01 -6.03 2.36
N HIS A 164 -8.85 -6.94 2.86
CA HIS A 164 -8.41 -8.32 3.11
C HIS A 164 -8.17 -9.09 1.81
N SER A 165 -8.99 -8.90 0.79
CA SER A 165 -8.76 -9.47 -0.55
C SER A 165 -7.47 -8.94 -1.18
N TYR A 166 -7.21 -7.64 -1.06
CA TYR A 166 -5.95 -7.03 -1.51
C TYR A 166 -4.73 -7.64 -0.82
N LEU A 167 -4.74 -7.70 0.50
CA LEU A 167 -3.62 -8.23 1.29
C LEU A 167 -3.38 -9.71 1.00
N ALA A 168 -4.44 -10.51 0.83
CA ALA A 168 -4.33 -11.91 0.44
C ALA A 168 -3.71 -12.07 -0.96
N SER A 169 -4.14 -11.26 -1.95
CA SER A 169 -3.54 -11.23 -3.29
C SER A 169 -2.07 -10.82 -3.28
N CYS A 170 -1.71 -9.82 -2.47
CA CYS A 170 -0.32 -9.40 -2.31
C CYS A 170 0.56 -10.55 -1.78
N ILE A 171 0.16 -11.18 -0.67
CA ILE A 171 0.90 -12.29 -0.06
C ILE A 171 0.99 -13.45 -1.05
N ARG A 172 -0.12 -13.79 -1.71
CA ARG A 172 -0.16 -14.83 -2.74
C ARG A 172 0.85 -14.54 -3.86
N TRP A 173 0.83 -13.34 -4.42
CA TRP A 173 1.76 -12.94 -5.48
C TRP A 173 3.21 -12.98 -5.03
N MET A 174 3.52 -12.48 -3.82
CA MET A 174 4.88 -12.47 -3.27
C MET A 174 5.46 -13.86 -3.01
N LEU A 175 4.62 -14.87 -2.70
CA LEU A 175 5.10 -16.16 -2.24
C LEU A 175 4.82 -17.33 -3.18
N ARG A 176 3.71 -17.30 -3.95
CA ARG A 176 3.29 -18.47 -4.72
C ARG A 176 4.22 -18.72 -5.91
N GLY A 177 4.50 -17.70 -6.70
CA GLY A 177 5.22 -17.87 -7.96
C GLY A 177 4.39 -18.61 -9.03
N ASP A 178 5.07 -19.17 -9.99
CA ASP A 178 4.53 -19.94 -11.12
C ASP A 178 4.37 -21.46 -10.81
N VAL A 179 4.31 -21.80 -9.54
CA VAL A 179 4.26 -23.18 -9.04
C VAL A 179 2.95 -23.86 -9.48
N GLN A 180 3.07 -25.01 -10.12
CA GLN A 180 1.96 -25.83 -10.58
C GLN A 180 1.78 -27.08 -9.71
N GLU A 181 0.62 -27.72 -9.81
CA GLU A 181 0.35 -28.99 -9.14
C GLU A 181 1.36 -30.04 -9.60
N GLY A 182 1.96 -30.76 -8.63
CA GLY A 182 3.04 -31.71 -8.85
C GLY A 182 4.46 -31.18 -8.65
N ASP A 183 4.63 -29.85 -8.49
CA ASP A 183 5.90 -29.24 -8.08
C ASP A 183 6.11 -29.43 -6.56
N GLU A 184 7.37 -29.63 -6.12
CA GLU A 184 7.72 -29.77 -4.69
C GLU A 184 7.30 -28.56 -3.85
N ALA A 185 7.30 -27.38 -4.47
CA ALA A 185 6.88 -26.14 -3.82
C ALA A 185 5.36 -25.91 -3.89
N TRP A 186 4.59 -26.86 -4.45
CA TRP A 186 3.15 -26.68 -4.60
C TRP A 186 2.42 -26.61 -3.26
N VAL A 187 1.51 -25.65 -3.17
CA VAL A 187 0.55 -25.50 -2.07
C VAL A 187 -0.78 -25.16 -2.69
N GLU A 188 -1.87 -25.78 -2.23
CA GLU A 188 -3.21 -25.49 -2.70
C GLU A 188 -3.52 -24.00 -2.58
N ASP A 189 -4.03 -23.42 -3.67
CA ASP A 189 -4.29 -21.97 -3.76
C ASP A 189 -5.59 -21.56 -3.06
N VAL A 190 -5.75 -20.26 -2.85
CA VAL A 190 -7.05 -19.67 -2.53
C VAL A 190 -8.00 -19.88 -3.71
N ASP A 191 -9.30 -19.84 -3.45
CA ASP A 191 -10.31 -19.85 -4.50
C ASP A 191 -10.32 -18.47 -5.20
N VAL A 192 -9.62 -18.39 -6.34
CA VAL A 192 -9.45 -17.15 -7.11
C VAL A 192 -10.78 -16.71 -7.73
N ASP A 193 -11.59 -17.64 -8.21
CA ASP A 193 -12.86 -17.34 -8.87
C ASP A 193 -13.86 -16.73 -7.88
N GLU A 194 -13.94 -17.30 -6.68
CA GLU A 194 -14.78 -16.73 -5.63
C GLU A 194 -14.26 -15.38 -5.13
N MET A 195 -12.93 -15.17 -5.07
CA MET A 195 -12.36 -13.85 -4.74
C MET A 195 -12.77 -12.81 -5.80
N VAL A 196 -12.65 -13.12 -7.09
CA VAL A 196 -13.09 -12.25 -8.19
C VAL A 196 -14.59 -11.98 -8.11
N ALA A 197 -15.39 -13.01 -7.82
CA ALA A 197 -16.84 -12.87 -7.64
C ALA A 197 -17.19 -11.99 -6.43
N HIS A 198 -16.43 -12.08 -5.33
CA HIS A 198 -16.59 -11.18 -4.17
C HIS A 198 -16.33 -9.72 -4.54
N VAL A 199 -15.24 -9.42 -5.24
CA VAL A 199 -14.92 -8.07 -5.71
C VAL A 199 -16.02 -7.56 -6.65
N ARG A 200 -16.47 -8.37 -7.60
CA ARG A 200 -17.55 -8.03 -8.53
C ARG A 200 -18.84 -7.63 -7.82
N ARG A 201 -19.21 -8.34 -6.75
CA ARG A 201 -20.40 -8.00 -5.93
C ARG A 201 -20.23 -6.69 -5.14
N GLY A 202 -19.01 -6.23 -4.94
CA GLY A 202 -18.69 -4.96 -4.27
C GLY A 202 -18.82 -3.74 -5.17
N GLN A 203 -18.92 -3.90 -6.50
CA GLN A 203 -19.15 -2.75 -7.39
C GLN A 203 -20.56 -2.19 -7.18
N THR A 204 -20.65 -0.87 -7.03
CA THR A 204 -21.87 -0.16 -6.69
C THR A 204 -22.55 0.46 -7.93
N TYR A 205 -23.80 0.94 -7.76
CA TYR A 205 -24.59 1.55 -8.84
C TYR A 205 -23.94 2.81 -9.43
N ASP A 206 -23.14 3.55 -8.64
CA ASP A 206 -22.40 4.74 -9.07
C ASP A 206 -21.04 4.41 -9.71
N GLY A 207 -20.78 3.13 -9.94
CA GLY A 207 -19.56 2.61 -10.54
C GLY A 207 -18.37 2.42 -9.59
N GLY A 208 -18.43 2.98 -8.38
CA GLY A 208 -17.41 2.79 -7.37
C GLY A 208 -17.35 1.36 -6.82
N VAL A 209 -16.53 1.14 -5.81
CA VAL A 209 -16.44 -0.15 -5.11
C VAL A 209 -16.62 0.10 -3.62
N ALA A 210 -17.49 -0.66 -2.98
CA ALA A 210 -17.75 -0.64 -1.56
C ALA A 210 -16.84 -1.60 -0.78
N GLU A 211 -16.92 -1.59 0.55
CA GLU A 211 -16.17 -2.55 1.37
C GLU A 211 -16.55 -4.00 1.07
N SER A 212 -17.83 -4.21 0.82
CA SER A 212 -18.45 -5.48 0.37
C SER A 212 -19.79 -5.16 -0.29
N SER A 213 -20.52 -6.19 -0.74
CA SER A 213 -21.85 -6.00 -1.36
C SER A 213 -22.79 -5.16 -0.49
N GLN A 214 -23.56 -4.26 -1.11
CA GLN A 214 -24.62 -3.44 -0.51
C GLN A 214 -24.12 -2.36 0.49
N HIS A 215 -22.89 -1.87 0.32
CA HIS A 215 -22.34 -0.76 1.08
C HIS A 215 -22.10 0.45 0.19
N GLU A 216 -21.74 1.60 0.81
CA GLU A 216 -21.39 2.83 0.11
C GLU A 216 -20.06 2.69 -0.62
N SER A 217 -19.99 3.21 -1.84
CA SER A 217 -18.73 3.27 -2.61
C SER A 217 -17.67 4.12 -1.92
N HIS A 218 -16.41 3.69 -2.04
CA HIS A 218 -15.30 4.35 -1.36
C HIS A 218 -13.98 4.14 -2.12
N ALA A 219 -13.23 5.20 -2.38
CA ALA A 219 -12.00 5.15 -3.17
C ALA A 219 -10.92 4.23 -2.57
N GLY A 220 -10.82 4.12 -1.25
CA GLY A 220 -9.88 3.19 -0.59
C GLY A 220 -10.24 1.72 -0.84
N TYR A 221 -11.53 1.38 -0.88
CA TYR A 221 -11.97 0.03 -1.24
C TYR A 221 -11.84 -0.23 -2.74
N ALA A 222 -12.04 0.80 -3.59
CA ALA A 222 -11.75 0.70 -5.01
C ALA A 222 -10.27 0.38 -5.25
N TYR A 223 -9.35 1.08 -4.58
CA TYR A 223 -7.92 0.77 -4.65
C TYR A 223 -7.64 -0.69 -4.25
N CYS A 224 -8.16 -1.15 -3.13
CA CYS A 224 -7.94 -2.51 -2.65
C CYS A 224 -8.52 -3.57 -3.62
N ALA A 225 -9.71 -3.32 -4.15
CA ALA A 225 -10.35 -4.22 -5.11
C ALA A 225 -9.54 -4.31 -6.42
N ILE A 226 -9.17 -3.18 -7.00
CA ILE A 226 -8.36 -3.13 -8.23
C ILE A 226 -6.96 -3.70 -7.98
N GLY A 227 -6.35 -3.40 -6.84
CA GLY A 227 -5.05 -3.97 -6.43
C GLY A 227 -5.10 -5.49 -6.33
N ALA A 228 -6.15 -6.04 -5.70
CA ALA A 228 -6.35 -7.49 -5.63
C ALA A 228 -6.42 -8.14 -7.02
N LEU A 229 -7.25 -7.60 -7.90
CA LEU A 229 -7.44 -8.13 -9.26
C LEU A 229 -6.19 -7.95 -10.13
N SER A 230 -5.54 -6.79 -10.05
CA SER A 230 -4.30 -6.52 -10.79
C SER A 230 -3.18 -7.47 -10.42
N LEU A 231 -3.08 -7.85 -9.15
CA LEU A 231 -2.08 -8.83 -8.68
C LEU A 231 -2.41 -10.28 -9.07
N LEU A 232 -3.69 -10.61 -9.27
CA LEU A 232 -4.08 -11.90 -9.84
C LEU A 232 -3.67 -12.02 -11.30
N ASP A 233 -3.79 -10.94 -12.06
CA ASP A 233 -3.43 -10.87 -13.50
C ASP A 233 -1.92 -10.57 -13.71
N ARG A 234 -1.21 -10.16 -12.66
CA ARG A 234 0.19 -9.74 -12.75
C ARG A 234 1.10 -10.94 -12.99
N PRO A 235 2.00 -10.89 -14.01
CA PRO A 235 2.99 -11.93 -14.21
C PRO A 235 3.91 -12.07 -12.98
N GLN A 236 4.45 -13.25 -12.78
CA GLN A 236 5.33 -13.55 -11.65
C GLN A 236 6.72 -12.89 -11.79
N ASP A 237 7.10 -12.54 -13.01
CA ASP A 237 8.32 -11.81 -13.35
C ASP A 237 7.92 -10.56 -14.13
N SER A 238 8.35 -9.39 -13.67
CA SER A 238 8.08 -8.10 -14.30
C SER A 238 8.73 -7.97 -15.70
N ALA A 239 9.70 -8.81 -16.03
CA ALA A 239 10.27 -8.90 -17.38
C ALA A 239 9.35 -9.62 -18.38
N LEU A 240 8.34 -10.36 -17.90
CA LEU A 240 7.37 -11.05 -18.77
C LEU A 240 6.26 -10.09 -19.19
N SER A 241 5.78 -10.29 -20.41
CA SER A 241 4.61 -9.56 -20.90
C SER A 241 3.37 -9.91 -20.06
N PRO A 242 2.50 -8.93 -19.74
CA PRO A 242 1.26 -9.19 -19.03
C PRO A 242 0.44 -10.26 -19.77
N GLN A 243 -0.04 -11.25 -19.03
CA GLN A 243 -1.02 -12.20 -19.55
C GLN A 243 -2.39 -11.50 -19.73
N THR A 244 -3.33 -12.16 -20.37
CA THR A 244 -4.68 -11.62 -20.57
C THR A 244 -5.28 -11.24 -19.22
N GLN A 245 -5.68 -9.98 -19.05
CA GLN A 245 -6.24 -9.43 -17.80
C GLN A 245 -7.68 -9.93 -17.57
N ASN A 246 -7.83 -11.17 -17.15
CA ASN A 246 -9.14 -11.79 -16.96
C ASN A 246 -9.77 -11.40 -15.63
N ALA A 247 -9.00 -11.43 -14.52
CA ALA A 247 -9.53 -11.12 -13.20
C ALA A 247 -10.04 -9.68 -13.11
N LEU A 248 -9.31 -8.72 -13.66
CA LEU A 248 -9.74 -7.32 -13.70
C LEU A 248 -11.01 -7.14 -14.56
N LYS A 249 -11.09 -7.81 -15.68
CA LYS A 249 -12.25 -7.74 -16.59
C LYS A 249 -13.51 -8.34 -15.95
N GLU A 250 -13.36 -9.47 -15.28
CA GLU A 250 -14.47 -10.18 -14.64
C GLU A 250 -14.91 -9.54 -13.32
N GLY A 251 -13.95 -9.05 -12.54
CA GLY A 251 -14.20 -8.45 -11.22
C GLY A 251 -14.77 -7.04 -11.29
N VAL A 252 -14.56 -6.31 -12.41
CA VAL A 252 -15.07 -4.93 -12.59
C VAL A 252 -15.79 -4.81 -13.93
N PRO A 253 -17.05 -5.26 -14.02
CA PRO A 253 -17.81 -5.23 -15.26
C PRO A 253 -18.15 -3.81 -15.74
N ASN A 254 -18.33 -2.85 -14.86
CA ASN A 254 -18.57 -1.45 -15.20
C ASN A 254 -17.30 -0.59 -15.00
N ARG A 255 -16.33 -0.76 -15.89
CA ARG A 255 -15.06 0.01 -15.84
C ARG A 255 -15.27 1.50 -16.07
N GLU A 256 -16.17 1.87 -16.97
CA GLU A 256 -16.48 3.27 -17.25
C GLU A 256 -17.06 3.96 -16.03
N GLY A 257 -18.03 3.36 -15.37
CA GLY A 257 -18.57 3.88 -14.10
C GLY A 257 -17.49 4.01 -13.02
N LEU A 258 -16.53 3.07 -12.93
CA LEU A 258 -15.42 3.19 -12.00
C LEU A 258 -14.54 4.41 -12.32
N PHE A 259 -14.23 4.67 -13.60
CA PHE A 259 -13.48 5.87 -13.99
C PHE A 259 -14.24 7.15 -13.65
N GLN A 260 -15.54 7.22 -13.91
CA GLN A 260 -16.37 8.35 -13.55
C GLN A 260 -16.40 8.57 -12.03
N PHE A 261 -16.55 7.51 -11.26
CA PHE A 261 -16.47 7.56 -9.80
C PHE A 261 -15.14 8.14 -9.31
N LEU A 262 -14.01 7.61 -9.81
CA LEU A 262 -12.66 8.05 -9.41
C LEU A 262 -12.39 9.50 -9.86
N ALA A 263 -12.75 9.87 -11.07
CA ALA A 263 -12.60 11.23 -11.58
C ALA A 263 -13.37 12.23 -10.71
N SER A 264 -14.59 11.88 -10.29
CA SER A 264 -15.43 12.72 -9.42
C SER A 264 -14.94 12.84 -7.97
N ARG A 265 -13.87 12.13 -7.60
CA ARG A 265 -13.21 12.31 -6.29
C ARG A 265 -12.24 13.49 -6.26
N GLN A 266 -11.93 14.06 -7.41
CA GLN A 266 -11.13 15.27 -7.57
C GLN A 266 -12.04 16.50 -7.55
N PHE A 267 -11.71 17.51 -6.76
CA PHE A 267 -12.46 18.75 -6.71
C PHE A 267 -11.54 19.93 -6.37
N ARG A 268 -11.94 21.13 -6.77
CA ARG A 268 -11.25 22.36 -6.39
C ARG A 268 -11.23 22.45 -4.86
N TYR A 269 -10.04 22.61 -4.31
CA TYR A 269 -9.88 22.88 -2.88
C TYR A 269 -9.89 24.39 -2.66
N LEU A 270 -10.81 24.85 -1.81
CA LEU A 270 -10.91 26.23 -1.37
C LEU A 270 -10.55 26.30 0.12
N ALA A 271 -9.79 27.31 0.52
CA ALA A 271 -9.63 27.63 1.94
C ALA A 271 -10.97 28.15 2.51
N GLU A 272 -11.23 27.95 3.81
CA GLU A 272 -12.51 28.32 4.43
C GLU A 272 -12.86 29.82 4.21
N GLU A 273 -11.83 30.70 4.13
CA GLU A 273 -12.00 32.14 3.82
C GLU A 273 -12.41 32.38 2.35
N GLU A 274 -12.00 31.52 1.41
CA GLU A 274 -12.37 31.63 -0.02
C GLU A 274 -13.77 31.03 -0.28
N GLU A 275 -14.27 30.11 0.54
CA GLU A 275 -15.62 29.56 0.43
C GLU A 275 -16.69 30.62 0.72
N GLU A 276 -16.43 31.58 1.64
CA GLU A 276 -17.36 32.67 1.98
C GLU A 276 -17.41 33.72 0.86
N ASP A 277 -16.28 34.07 0.24
CA ASP A 277 -16.20 35.06 -0.84
C ASP A 277 -16.83 34.56 -2.15
N GLU A 278 -16.71 33.28 -2.49
CA GLU A 278 -17.33 32.72 -3.71
C GLU A 278 -18.88 32.66 -3.67
N VAL A 279 -19.46 32.61 -2.50
CA VAL A 279 -20.94 32.64 -2.38
C VAL A 279 -21.50 34.00 -2.76
N GLU A 280 -20.74 35.10 -2.57
CA GLU A 280 -21.16 36.46 -2.98
C GLU A 280 -20.84 36.77 -4.46
N GLU A 281 -19.74 36.23 -5.02
CA GLU A 281 -19.30 36.48 -6.41
C GLU A 281 -20.05 35.66 -7.48
N ASN A 282 -20.70 34.55 -7.14
CA ASN A 282 -21.40 33.69 -8.11
C ASN A 282 -22.63 34.34 -8.78
N PHE A 283 -22.92 35.62 -8.52
CA PHE A 283 -23.95 36.41 -9.21
C PHE A 283 -23.42 37.25 -10.37
N ILE A 284 -22.12 37.28 -10.63
CA ILE A 284 -21.54 38.05 -11.73
C ILE A 284 -20.86 37.09 -12.72
N GLU A 285 -21.48 36.97 -13.91
CA GLU A 285 -21.05 36.37 -15.16
C GLU A 285 -19.66 35.70 -15.16
N SER A 286 -19.65 34.37 -15.04
CA SER A 286 -18.48 33.55 -15.28
C SER A 286 -17.90 33.83 -16.66
N LYS A 287 -16.78 34.51 -16.75
CA LYS A 287 -15.86 34.33 -17.87
C LYS A 287 -15.45 32.86 -17.88
N ILE A 288 -16.03 32.09 -18.79
CA ILE A 288 -15.58 30.78 -19.18
C ILE A 288 -14.24 31.00 -19.92
N GLY A 289 -13.16 31.12 -19.18
CA GLY A 289 -11.80 31.26 -19.68
C GLY A 289 -10.89 30.82 -18.56
N GLU A 290 -10.26 29.65 -18.74
CA GLU A 290 -9.09 29.16 -18.00
C GLU A 290 -8.97 29.65 -16.54
N LEU A 291 -9.88 29.23 -15.68
CA LEU A 291 -9.63 29.28 -14.24
C LEU A 291 -8.48 28.29 -13.96
N GLU A 292 -7.28 28.80 -13.80
CA GLU A 292 -6.18 28.00 -13.26
C GLU A 292 -6.61 27.45 -11.92
N LEU A 293 -6.83 26.12 -11.86
CA LEU A 293 -7.14 25.45 -10.61
C LEU A 293 -5.94 25.60 -9.67
N GLY A 294 -6.06 26.42 -8.62
CA GLY A 294 -4.98 26.60 -7.64
C GLY A 294 -4.60 25.27 -7.00
N HIS A 295 -5.54 24.63 -6.35
CA HIS A 295 -5.35 23.36 -5.64
C HIS A 295 -6.49 22.40 -5.96
N VAL A 296 -6.16 21.11 -6.13
CA VAL A 296 -7.15 20.02 -6.28
C VAL A 296 -6.97 19.02 -5.15
N GLY A 297 -7.98 18.93 -4.31
CA GLY A 297 -8.09 17.95 -3.25
C GLY A 297 -8.82 16.69 -3.68
N PHE A 298 -8.74 15.65 -2.87
CA PHE A 298 -9.40 14.38 -3.11
C PHE A 298 -10.18 13.94 -1.87
N ASN A 299 -11.33 13.32 -2.08
CA ASN A 299 -12.06 12.64 -1.02
C ASN A 299 -12.30 11.15 -1.35
N GLY A 300 -12.69 10.38 -0.35
CA GLY A 300 -12.93 8.95 -0.54
C GLY A 300 -14.35 8.61 -0.97
N ARG A 301 -15.31 9.53 -0.77
CA ARG A 301 -16.74 9.33 -1.04
C ARG A 301 -17.47 10.67 -1.05
N TRP A 302 -18.72 10.66 -1.46
CA TRP A 302 -19.53 11.85 -1.58
C TRP A 302 -19.62 12.65 -0.27
N ASN A 303 -19.69 13.97 -0.39
CA ASN A 303 -19.88 14.92 0.73
C ASN A 303 -18.82 14.79 1.85
N LYS A 304 -17.57 14.48 1.50
CA LYS A 304 -16.44 14.48 2.43
C LYS A 304 -15.41 15.52 2.04
N LYS A 305 -14.79 16.13 3.04
CA LYS A 305 -13.66 17.06 2.86
C LYS A 305 -12.44 16.35 2.23
N ALA A 306 -11.56 17.15 1.64
CA ALA A 306 -10.28 16.66 1.12
C ALA A 306 -9.43 16.06 2.23
N ASP A 307 -8.67 15.03 1.87
CA ASP A 307 -7.78 14.31 2.76
C ASP A 307 -6.58 13.79 1.94
N THR A 308 -5.37 14.03 2.41
CA THR A 308 -4.11 13.71 1.72
C THR A 308 -4.06 12.26 1.22
N CYS A 309 -4.58 11.31 2.01
CA CYS A 309 -4.48 9.90 1.65
C CYS A 309 -5.27 9.54 0.38
N TYR A 310 -6.31 10.29 0.03
CA TYR A 310 -7.10 10.01 -1.17
C TYR A 310 -6.39 10.44 -2.46
N CYS A 311 -5.42 11.34 -2.41
CA CYS A 311 -4.53 11.57 -3.55
C CYS A 311 -3.85 10.27 -3.98
N TRP A 312 -3.48 9.42 -3.03
CA TRP A 312 -2.95 8.09 -3.27
C TRP A 312 -4.03 7.07 -3.66
N TRP A 313 -5.10 6.94 -2.86
CA TRP A 313 -6.12 5.92 -3.13
C TRP A 313 -6.76 6.06 -4.52
N VAL A 314 -7.03 7.29 -4.94
CA VAL A 314 -7.56 7.57 -6.28
C VAL A 314 -6.45 7.45 -7.33
N GLY A 315 -5.31 8.11 -7.10
CA GLY A 315 -4.19 8.12 -8.04
C GLY A 315 -3.62 6.74 -8.34
N GLY A 316 -3.35 5.97 -7.30
CA GLY A 316 -2.86 4.60 -7.43
C GLY A 316 -3.85 3.66 -8.13
N THR A 317 -5.16 3.84 -7.89
CA THR A 317 -6.18 3.07 -8.61
C THR A 317 -6.18 3.40 -10.11
N LEU A 318 -6.15 4.68 -10.46
CA LEU A 318 -6.11 5.14 -11.85
C LEU A 318 -4.83 4.67 -12.56
N GLU A 319 -3.70 4.68 -11.88
CA GLU A 319 -2.43 4.16 -12.43
C GLU A 319 -2.51 2.66 -12.71
N MET A 320 -3.03 1.84 -11.77
CA MET A 320 -3.24 0.40 -11.99
C MET A 320 -4.19 0.11 -13.16
N LEU A 321 -5.11 1.03 -13.45
CA LEU A 321 -6.03 0.94 -14.59
C LEU A 321 -5.45 1.50 -15.90
N GLY A 322 -4.21 2.03 -15.88
CA GLY A 322 -3.55 2.64 -17.03
C GLY A 322 -4.14 4.00 -17.44
N ASN A 323 -4.73 4.74 -16.50
CA ASN A 323 -5.42 6.02 -16.73
C ASN A 323 -4.98 7.13 -15.77
N SER A 324 -3.71 7.21 -15.43
CA SER A 324 -3.15 8.27 -14.59
C SER A 324 -3.35 9.68 -15.16
N SER A 325 -3.53 9.81 -16.49
CA SER A 325 -3.83 11.09 -17.16
C SER A 325 -5.15 11.73 -16.74
N VAL A 326 -6.04 10.99 -16.07
CA VAL A 326 -7.28 11.53 -15.46
C VAL A 326 -6.98 12.43 -14.25
N ILE A 327 -5.81 12.25 -13.63
CA ILE A 327 -5.39 13.07 -12.50
C ILE A 327 -4.93 14.44 -13.03
N ASN A 328 -5.51 15.50 -12.47
CA ASN A 328 -4.98 16.84 -12.68
C ASN A 328 -3.73 17.02 -11.80
N ALA A 329 -2.59 16.53 -12.26
CA ALA A 329 -1.38 16.41 -11.46
C ALA A 329 -0.83 17.74 -10.93
N PRO A 330 -0.70 18.84 -11.71
CA PRO A 330 -0.12 20.08 -11.19
C PRO A 330 -0.87 20.65 -9.97
N PRO A 331 -2.18 20.88 -9.99
CA PRO A 331 -2.89 21.39 -8.81
C PRO A 331 -3.05 20.36 -7.70
N SER A 332 -3.01 19.06 -8.02
CA SER A 332 -3.00 18.00 -6.99
C SER A 332 -1.68 17.96 -6.23
N ARG A 333 -0.56 18.17 -6.91
CA ARG A 333 0.75 18.34 -6.28
C ARG A 333 0.77 19.58 -5.38
N ARG A 334 0.21 20.71 -5.86
CA ARG A 334 0.11 21.93 -5.03
C ARG A 334 -0.70 21.68 -3.76
N TYR A 335 -1.82 20.95 -3.84
CA TYR A 335 -2.58 20.59 -2.63
C TYR A 335 -1.72 19.83 -1.60
N ILE A 336 -0.96 18.84 -2.04
CA ILE A 336 -0.11 18.06 -1.13
C ILE A 336 1.03 18.92 -0.55
N LEU A 337 1.68 19.73 -1.39
CA LEU A 337 2.92 20.43 -1.03
C LEU A 337 2.67 21.78 -0.32
N ASP A 338 1.62 22.52 -0.68
CA ASP A 338 1.33 23.83 -0.08
C ASP A 338 0.40 23.72 1.13
N ILE A 339 -0.58 22.79 1.07
CA ILE A 339 -1.67 22.73 2.04
C ILE A 339 -1.37 21.71 3.14
N THR A 340 -0.85 20.53 2.80
CA THR A 340 -0.72 19.44 3.77
C THR A 340 0.71 19.09 4.16
N GLN A 341 1.72 19.56 3.42
CA GLN A 341 3.13 19.42 3.80
C GLN A 341 3.42 20.17 5.10
N HIS A 342 3.94 19.45 6.10
CA HIS A 342 4.12 20.04 7.41
C HIS A 342 5.53 20.60 7.63
N ARG A 343 5.65 21.70 8.40
CA ARG A 343 6.93 22.39 8.66
C ARG A 343 8.03 21.54 9.31
N ILE A 344 7.68 20.42 9.98
CA ILE A 344 8.66 19.48 10.56
C ILE A 344 8.92 18.26 9.66
N GLY A 345 8.40 18.27 8.44
CA GLY A 345 8.32 17.12 7.54
C GLY A 345 7.10 16.24 7.81
N GLY A 346 6.84 15.31 6.90
CA GLY A 346 5.59 14.55 6.85
C GLY A 346 4.45 15.37 6.26
N PHE A 347 3.29 14.73 6.16
CA PHE A 347 2.04 15.33 5.68
C PHE A 347 0.95 15.16 6.73
N SER A 348 0.13 16.19 6.89
CA SER A 348 -1.09 16.12 7.69
C SER A 348 -2.22 15.51 6.89
N LYS A 349 -3.26 15.06 7.58
CA LYS A 349 -4.50 14.61 6.95
C LYS A 349 -5.17 15.72 6.15
N ALA A 350 -5.28 16.89 6.76
CA ALA A 350 -5.90 18.09 6.23
C ALA A 350 -5.13 19.33 6.70
N VAL A 351 -5.48 20.51 6.19
CA VAL A 351 -4.87 21.78 6.56
C VAL A 351 -4.82 21.98 8.08
N GLY A 352 -3.69 22.48 8.57
CA GLY A 352 -3.50 22.83 10.00
C GLY A 352 -3.36 21.66 10.98
N GLY A 353 -3.51 20.42 10.51
CA GLY A 353 -3.32 19.23 11.34
C GLY A 353 -1.85 18.86 11.55
N PRO A 354 -1.52 18.04 12.58
CA PRO A 354 -0.19 17.48 12.74
C PRO A 354 0.06 16.41 11.68
N PRO A 355 1.34 16.18 11.28
CA PRO A 355 1.69 15.07 10.41
C PRO A 355 1.57 13.75 11.18
N ASP A 356 1.14 12.72 10.50
CA ASP A 356 1.16 11.35 11.00
C ASP A 356 1.80 10.39 9.98
N MET A 357 2.17 9.19 10.42
CA MET A 357 2.91 8.25 9.59
C MET A 357 2.09 7.74 8.40
N TYR A 358 0.78 7.60 8.54
CA TYR A 358 -0.09 7.10 7.50
C TYR A 358 -0.24 8.14 6.36
N HIS A 359 -0.66 9.38 6.68
CA HIS A 359 -0.80 10.44 5.68
C HIS A 359 0.56 10.86 5.11
N SER A 360 1.62 10.83 5.93
CA SER A 360 2.98 11.14 5.47
C SER A 360 3.49 10.11 4.45
N TYR A 361 3.24 8.82 4.65
CA TYR A 361 3.64 7.81 3.67
C TYR A 361 2.81 7.89 2.39
N LEU A 362 1.49 7.98 2.52
CA LEU A 362 0.60 8.03 1.36
C LEU A 362 0.73 9.34 0.56
N GLY A 363 1.12 10.44 1.21
CA GLY A 363 1.49 11.68 0.52
C GLY A 363 2.73 11.51 -0.35
N LEU A 364 3.80 10.88 0.16
CA LEU A 364 4.98 10.53 -0.65
C LEU A 364 4.61 9.58 -1.80
N ALA A 365 3.80 8.55 -1.53
CA ALA A 365 3.35 7.61 -2.55
C ALA A 365 2.54 8.30 -3.67
N ALA A 366 1.67 9.25 -3.31
CA ALA A 366 0.93 10.05 -4.29
C ALA A 366 1.85 10.92 -5.14
N LEU A 367 2.83 11.59 -4.53
CA LEU A 367 3.83 12.39 -5.27
C LEU A 367 4.67 11.52 -6.20
N ALA A 368 5.12 10.35 -5.74
CA ALA A 368 5.87 9.40 -6.56
C ALA A 368 5.05 8.91 -7.77
N THR A 369 3.73 8.64 -7.57
CA THR A 369 2.81 8.26 -8.66
C THR A 369 2.62 9.40 -9.67
N MET A 370 2.65 10.66 -9.21
CA MET A 370 2.61 11.84 -10.07
C MET A 370 3.98 12.22 -10.67
N GLY A 371 5.00 11.36 -10.55
CA GLY A 371 6.30 11.51 -11.19
C GLY A 371 7.24 12.51 -10.53
N ASP A 372 7.16 12.68 -9.19
CA ASP A 372 8.09 13.54 -8.46
C ASP A 372 9.53 13.04 -8.59
N SER A 373 10.43 13.87 -9.15
CA SER A 373 11.82 13.52 -9.45
C SER A 373 12.71 13.31 -8.22
N ASP A 374 12.28 13.78 -7.04
CA ASP A 374 12.98 13.60 -5.77
C ASP A 374 12.73 12.24 -5.12
N LEU A 375 11.78 11.47 -5.67
CA LEU A 375 11.35 10.18 -5.14
C LEU A 375 11.69 9.04 -6.11
N LYS A 376 11.92 7.83 -5.58
CA LYS A 376 12.00 6.63 -6.41
C LYS A 376 10.66 6.34 -7.08
N GLU A 377 10.71 5.65 -8.22
CA GLU A 377 9.50 5.15 -8.88
C GLU A 377 8.73 4.17 -7.99
N LEU A 378 7.42 4.33 -7.93
CA LEU A 378 6.53 3.54 -7.10
C LEU A 378 5.86 2.40 -7.88
N ASP A 379 5.75 1.24 -7.27
CA ASP A 379 4.85 0.17 -7.67
C ASP A 379 3.50 0.37 -6.96
N VAL A 380 2.52 0.82 -7.70
CA VAL A 380 1.20 1.13 -7.15
C VAL A 380 0.44 -0.12 -6.68
N GLY A 381 0.77 -1.30 -7.20
CA GLY A 381 0.11 -2.56 -6.79
C GLY A 381 0.55 -3.07 -5.42
N LEU A 382 1.81 -2.83 -5.04
CA LEU A 382 2.37 -3.24 -3.75
C LEU A 382 2.57 -2.06 -2.78
N CYS A 383 2.35 -0.82 -3.23
CA CYS A 383 2.58 0.39 -2.45
C CYS A 383 4.00 0.46 -1.86
N CYS A 384 5.01 0.17 -2.68
CA CYS A 384 6.44 0.29 -2.35
C CYS A 384 7.22 0.70 -3.61
N SER A 385 8.53 0.98 -3.51
CA SER A 385 9.30 1.31 -4.70
C SER A 385 9.36 0.13 -5.68
N LYS A 386 9.47 0.42 -6.99
CA LYS A 386 9.71 -0.62 -8.01
C LYS A 386 10.99 -1.40 -7.76
N GLU A 387 11.98 -0.77 -7.10
CA GLU A 387 13.21 -1.44 -6.67
C GLU A 387 12.88 -2.53 -5.63
N THR A 388 12.09 -2.21 -4.60
CA THR A 388 11.64 -3.17 -3.59
C THR A 388 10.84 -4.31 -4.21
N THR A 389 9.99 -4.02 -5.20
CA THR A 389 9.28 -5.08 -5.95
C THR A 389 10.25 -6.06 -6.61
N ARG A 390 11.31 -5.57 -7.27
CA ARG A 390 12.33 -6.44 -7.87
C ARG A 390 13.08 -7.28 -6.83
N LYS A 391 13.37 -6.71 -5.65
CA LYS A 391 13.95 -7.46 -4.52
C LYS A 391 13.01 -8.60 -4.05
N ILE A 392 11.71 -8.35 -3.99
CA ILE A 392 10.69 -9.36 -3.64
C ILE A 392 10.62 -10.47 -4.71
N GLU A 393 10.70 -10.13 -5.99
CA GLU A 393 10.74 -11.12 -7.08
C GLU A 393 11.97 -12.05 -6.94
N ARG A 394 13.15 -11.49 -6.65
CA ARG A 394 14.37 -12.26 -6.40
C ARG A 394 14.27 -13.10 -5.12
N ALA A 395 13.68 -12.54 -4.05
CA ALA A 395 13.44 -13.26 -2.79
C ALA A 395 12.53 -14.48 -2.99
N ARG A 396 11.45 -14.32 -3.76
CA ARG A 396 10.57 -15.42 -4.14
C ARG A 396 11.31 -16.50 -4.95
N ALA A 397 12.08 -16.08 -5.97
CA ALA A 397 12.86 -17.00 -6.78
C ALA A 397 13.85 -17.79 -5.92
N GLY A 398 14.62 -17.11 -5.05
CA GLY A 398 15.56 -17.78 -4.13
C GLY A 398 14.89 -18.74 -3.16
N LEU A 399 13.70 -18.41 -2.65
CA LEU A 399 12.91 -19.28 -1.78
C LEU A 399 12.43 -20.55 -2.53
N LEU A 400 11.96 -20.41 -3.76
CA LEU A 400 11.51 -21.54 -4.59
C LEU A 400 12.68 -22.45 -4.98
N ASP A 401 13.82 -21.86 -5.36
CA ASP A 401 15.05 -22.63 -5.67
C ASP A 401 15.51 -23.47 -4.47
N SER A 402 15.44 -22.91 -3.26
CA SER A 402 15.83 -23.64 -2.05
C SER A 402 14.90 -24.82 -1.76
N ILE A 403 13.60 -24.70 -2.04
CA ILE A 403 12.62 -25.78 -1.86
C ILE A 403 12.82 -26.87 -2.91
N ARG A 404 13.08 -26.50 -4.18
CA ARG A 404 13.30 -27.42 -5.29
C ARG A 404 14.67 -28.10 -5.27
N GLY A 405 15.50 -27.78 -4.26
CA GLY A 405 16.86 -28.37 -4.13
C GLY A 405 17.85 -27.95 -5.22
N GLU A 406 17.53 -26.92 -6.00
CA GLU A 406 18.36 -26.40 -7.11
C GLU A 406 19.65 -25.72 -6.62
N ARG A 407 19.77 -25.40 -5.31
CA ARG A 407 21.02 -25.01 -4.64
C ARG A 407 21.55 -26.11 -3.72
N LYS A 408 22.29 -27.04 -4.27
CA LYS A 408 23.20 -27.90 -3.47
C LYS A 408 24.29 -27.00 -2.87
N GLY A 409 24.25 -26.70 -1.57
CA GLY A 409 25.36 -26.11 -0.83
C GLY A 409 25.12 -24.78 -0.12
N TRP A 410 23.89 -24.35 0.10
CA TRP A 410 23.62 -23.22 0.98
C TRP A 410 23.30 -23.73 2.39
N GLU A 411 24.29 -24.34 3.05
CA GLU A 411 24.30 -24.41 4.51
C GLU A 411 24.56 -22.98 5.01
N GLY A 412 23.57 -22.43 5.71
CA GLY A 412 23.63 -21.06 6.19
C GLY A 412 24.67 -20.88 7.31
N ASP A 413 25.92 -20.86 6.97
CA ASP A 413 26.98 -20.42 7.86
C ASP A 413 27.22 -18.90 7.67
N GLY A 414 26.62 -18.15 8.52
CA GLY A 414 27.26 -16.93 9.01
C GLY A 414 27.04 -15.61 8.30
N PHE A 415 26.02 -15.40 7.45
CA PHE A 415 25.79 -14.08 6.81
C PHE A 415 24.78 -13.16 7.52
N TRP A 416 24.23 -13.57 8.67
CA TRP A 416 23.25 -12.71 9.40
C TRP A 416 23.54 -12.58 10.89
#